data_6f9b1b8872750808d0477643fc1ab39a
#
_entry.id   6f9b1b8872750808d0477643fc1ab39a
#
_cell.length_a   1.000
_cell.length_b   1.000
_cell.length_c   1.000
_cell.angle_alpha   90.00
_cell.angle_beta   90.00
_cell.angle_gamma   90.00
#
_symmetry.space_group_name_H-M   'P 1'
#
loop_
_entity.id
_entity.type
_entity.pdbx_description
1 polymer ?
#
loop_
_entity_poly.entity_id
_entity_poly.type
_entity_poly.pdbx_seq_one_letter_code
_entity_poly.pdbx_strand_id
1 'polypeptide(L)'
;MSNARYGRGWEKLREIDDEAGERVIASLKDIAPDLARYVIEFPFGDIYCRPGLDLKSREIATVAALTALGHAAPQLKVHINAALNVGCTRTEIIEVIIQMSVYAGFPAALNGIFAAREVFQERDRKGQS
;
A
#
# COMPACT_ATOMS: atom_id res chain seq x y z
N MET A 1 21.13 -16.14 6.88
CA MET A 1 20.30 -16.64 7.99
C MET A 1 18.96 -15.96 7.96
N SER A 2 17.89 -16.71 7.83
CA SER A 2 16.57 -16.13 7.92
C SER A 2 16.25 -15.85 9.39
N ASN A 3 15.59 -14.77 9.65
CA ASN A 3 15.13 -14.44 10.99
C ASN A 3 13.60 -14.41 11.01
N ALA A 4 13.02 -14.49 12.20
CA ALA A 4 11.58 -14.53 12.36
C ALA A 4 10.90 -13.27 11.82
N ARG A 5 11.54 -12.12 11.93
CA ARG A 5 11.02 -10.85 11.40
C ARG A 5 10.85 -10.91 9.88
N TYR A 6 11.86 -11.43 9.20
CA TYR A 6 11.82 -11.54 7.75
C TYR A 6 10.70 -12.49 7.31
N GLY A 7 10.60 -13.65 7.93
CA GLY A 7 9.56 -14.63 7.59
C GLY A 7 8.16 -14.10 7.82
N ARG A 8 7.92 -13.45 8.98
CA ARG A 8 6.63 -12.83 9.28
C ARG A 8 6.30 -11.75 8.25
N GLY A 9 7.29 -10.94 7.93
CA GLY A 9 7.12 -9.82 6.99
C GLY A 9 6.81 -10.30 5.59
N TRP A 10 7.51 -11.34 5.14
CA TRP A 10 7.27 -11.91 3.82
C TRP A 10 5.84 -12.46 3.69
N GLU A 11 5.40 -13.22 4.70
CA GLU A 11 4.04 -13.76 4.72
C GLU A 11 3.01 -12.63 4.75
N LYS A 12 3.24 -11.60 5.55
CA LYS A 12 2.32 -10.46 5.65
C LYS A 12 2.26 -9.67 4.35
N LEU A 13 3.40 -9.44 3.71
CA LEU A 13 3.46 -8.78 2.42
C LEU A 13 2.64 -9.52 1.38
N ARG A 14 2.76 -10.85 1.34
CA ARG A 14 1.99 -11.66 0.40
C ARG A 14 0.50 -11.63 0.70
N GLU A 15 0.13 -11.63 1.97
CA GLU A 15 -1.27 -11.54 2.39
C GLU A 15 -1.90 -10.23 1.92
N ILE A 16 -1.17 -9.12 2.00
CA ILE A 16 -1.68 -7.77 1.71
C ILE A 16 -1.57 -7.45 0.23
N ASP A 17 -0.43 -7.70 -0.37
CA ASP A 17 -0.06 -7.21 -1.70
C ASP A 17 0.06 -8.29 -2.76
N ASP A 18 0.07 -9.56 -2.35
CA ASP A 18 0.19 -10.70 -3.26
C ASP A 18 1.41 -10.53 -4.20
N GLU A 19 1.24 -10.78 -5.49
CA GLU A 19 2.33 -10.70 -6.45
C GLU A 19 2.88 -9.27 -6.63
N ALA A 20 2.05 -8.25 -6.40
CA ALA A 20 2.48 -6.85 -6.52
C ALA A 20 3.60 -6.54 -5.54
N GLY A 21 3.47 -7.02 -4.29
CA GLY A 21 4.52 -6.84 -3.29
C GLY A 21 5.81 -7.56 -3.66
N GLU A 22 5.68 -8.78 -4.18
CA GLU A 22 6.86 -9.53 -4.63
C GLU A 22 7.60 -8.80 -5.74
N ARG A 23 6.88 -8.15 -6.67
CA ARG A 23 7.49 -7.39 -7.76
C ARG A 23 8.26 -6.17 -7.24
N VAL A 24 7.71 -5.46 -6.23
CA VAL A 24 8.41 -4.33 -5.62
C VAL A 24 9.73 -4.79 -5.01
N ILE A 25 9.70 -5.88 -4.25
CA ILE A 25 10.91 -6.43 -3.64
C ILE A 25 11.92 -6.87 -4.70
N ALA A 26 11.47 -7.57 -5.73
CA ALA A 26 12.35 -8.02 -6.81
C ALA A 26 13.02 -6.85 -7.53
N SER A 27 12.34 -5.72 -7.66
CA SER A 27 12.87 -4.53 -8.35
C SER A 27 14.04 -3.89 -7.60
N LEU A 28 14.25 -4.23 -6.34
CA LEU A 28 15.32 -3.64 -5.51
C LEU A 28 16.56 -4.54 -5.40
N LYS A 29 16.47 -5.80 -5.80
CA LYS A 29 17.54 -6.78 -5.52
C LYS A 29 18.86 -6.44 -6.18
N ASP A 30 18.83 -5.85 -7.36
CA ASP A 30 20.03 -5.52 -8.12
C ASP A 30 20.73 -4.26 -7.62
N ILE A 31 20.01 -3.35 -7.00
CA ILE A 31 20.56 -2.05 -6.60
C ILE A 31 20.59 -1.85 -5.07
N ALA A 32 19.62 -2.40 -4.35
CA ALA A 32 19.50 -2.14 -2.92
C ALA A 32 18.87 -3.35 -2.20
N PRO A 33 19.58 -4.50 -2.16
CA PRO A 33 19.01 -5.69 -1.51
C PRO A 33 18.75 -5.50 -0.03
N ASP A 34 19.54 -4.68 0.67
CA ASP A 34 19.31 -4.40 2.08
C ASP A 34 18.03 -3.58 2.28
N LEU A 35 17.75 -2.63 1.38
CA LEU A 35 16.50 -1.88 1.46
C LEU A 35 15.29 -2.80 1.28
N ALA A 36 15.38 -3.74 0.34
CA ALA A 36 14.34 -4.75 0.14
C ALA A 36 14.09 -5.53 1.44
N ARG A 37 15.16 -5.96 2.11
CA ARG A 37 15.07 -6.67 3.39
C ARG A 37 14.40 -5.79 4.46
N TYR A 38 14.80 -4.52 4.58
CA TYR A 38 14.22 -3.61 5.58
C TYR A 38 12.73 -3.38 5.34
N VAL A 39 12.30 -3.28 4.09
CA VAL A 39 10.88 -3.14 3.76
C VAL A 39 10.09 -4.36 4.23
N ILE A 40 10.64 -5.54 4.07
CA ILE A 40 9.99 -6.77 4.53
C ILE A 40 9.98 -6.83 6.06
N GLU A 41 11.12 -6.57 6.70
CA GLU A 41 11.27 -6.78 8.13
C GLU A 41 10.54 -5.75 8.97
N PHE A 42 10.69 -4.45 8.69
CA PHE A 42 10.16 -3.42 9.57
C PHE A 42 8.68 -3.15 9.32
N PRO A 43 8.24 -2.61 8.17
CA PRO A 43 6.82 -2.33 8.01
C PRO A 43 5.95 -3.59 8.05
N PHE A 44 6.30 -4.61 7.30
CA PHE A 44 5.45 -5.80 7.22
C PHE A 44 5.68 -6.76 8.39
N GLY A 45 6.93 -6.97 8.78
CA GLY A 45 7.26 -7.89 9.87
C GLY A 45 6.95 -7.34 11.26
N ASP A 46 7.29 -6.08 11.51
CA ASP A 46 7.14 -5.50 12.83
C ASP A 46 5.85 -4.69 13.01
N ILE A 47 5.42 -3.95 11.98
CA ILE A 47 4.30 -3.01 12.13
C ILE A 47 2.96 -3.63 11.71
N TYR A 48 2.88 -4.16 10.49
CA TYR A 48 1.61 -4.66 9.96
C TYR A 48 1.16 -5.96 10.62
N CYS A 49 2.05 -6.63 11.36
CA CYS A 49 1.71 -7.81 12.16
C CYS A 49 1.18 -7.47 13.56
N ARG A 50 1.20 -6.19 13.97
CA ARG A 50 0.74 -5.81 15.30
C ARG A 50 -0.78 -5.97 15.40
N PRO A 51 -1.28 -6.55 16.51
CA PRO A 51 -2.71 -6.88 16.61
C PRO A 51 -3.61 -5.69 16.99
N GLY A 52 -3.03 -4.55 17.38
CA GLY A 52 -3.80 -3.43 17.91
C GLY A 52 -4.63 -2.67 16.87
N LEU A 53 -4.42 -2.92 15.58
CA LEU A 53 -5.18 -2.30 14.49
C LEU A 53 -5.23 -3.30 13.34
N ASP A 54 -6.40 -3.51 12.75
CA ASP A 54 -6.54 -4.48 11.68
C ASP A 54 -5.93 -3.99 10.35
N LEU A 55 -5.80 -4.88 9.40
CA LEU A 55 -5.14 -4.57 8.13
C LEU A 55 -5.92 -3.56 7.30
N LYS A 56 -7.24 -3.66 7.29
CA LYS A 56 -8.08 -2.71 6.56
C LYS A 56 -7.85 -1.29 7.07
N SER A 57 -7.86 -1.11 8.39
CA SER A 57 -7.65 0.19 9.02
C SER A 57 -6.23 0.70 8.78
N ARG A 58 -5.23 -0.19 8.81
CA ARG A 58 -3.84 0.19 8.51
C ARG A 58 -3.70 0.68 7.09
N GLU A 59 -4.35 0.02 6.12
CA GLU A 59 -4.27 0.45 4.72
C GLU A 59 -5.04 1.74 4.48
N ILE A 60 -6.14 1.98 5.17
CA ILE A 60 -6.83 3.28 5.12
C ILE A 60 -5.90 4.40 5.59
N ALA A 61 -5.22 4.19 6.71
CA ALA A 61 -4.26 5.16 7.23
C ALA A 61 -3.11 5.38 6.25
N THR A 62 -2.64 4.32 5.62
CA THR A 62 -1.55 4.40 4.65
C THR A 62 -1.97 5.18 3.40
N VAL A 63 -3.15 4.91 2.87
CA VAL A 63 -3.68 5.64 1.71
C VAL A 63 -3.81 7.13 2.05
N ALA A 64 -4.32 7.47 3.23
CA ALA A 64 -4.43 8.85 3.68
C ALA A 64 -3.05 9.52 3.76
N ALA A 65 -2.08 8.86 4.38
CA ALA A 65 -0.74 9.41 4.56
C ALA A 65 -0.04 9.65 3.22
N LEU A 66 -0.10 8.67 2.31
CA LEU A 66 0.57 8.78 1.01
C LEU A 66 -0.11 9.82 0.12
N THR A 67 -1.42 9.95 0.19
CA THR A 67 -2.15 11.02 -0.51
C THR A 67 -1.68 12.37 0.01
N ALA A 68 -1.61 12.53 1.33
CA ALA A 68 -1.24 13.80 1.95
C ALA A 68 0.20 14.22 1.62
N LEU A 69 1.11 13.27 1.45
CA LEU A 69 2.49 13.56 1.04
C LEU A 69 2.55 14.26 -0.34
N GLY A 70 1.63 13.93 -1.24
CA GLY A 70 1.48 14.60 -2.52
C GLY A 70 2.47 14.19 -3.62
N HIS A 71 3.56 13.52 -3.25
CA HIS A 71 4.62 13.14 -4.19
C HIS A 71 4.87 11.63 -4.24
N ALA A 72 4.04 10.85 -3.57
CA ALA A 72 4.24 9.40 -3.44
C ALA A 72 3.26 8.61 -4.31
N ALA A 73 2.99 9.07 -5.53
CA ALA A 73 2.00 8.43 -6.40
C ALA A 73 2.29 6.95 -6.69
N PRO A 74 3.54 6.53 -6.98
CA PRO A 74 3.82 5.11 -7.19
C PRO A 74 3.48 4.25 -5.97
N GLN A 75 3.89 4.67 -4.78
CA GLN A 75 3.62 3.95 -3.54
C GLN A 75 2.12 3.98 -3.20
N LEU A 76 1.46 5.10 -3.47
CA LEU A 76 0.02 5.22 -3.26
C LEU A 76 -0.74 4.20 -4.10
N LYS A 77 -0.37 4.01 -5.37
CA LYS A 77 -1.01 3.00 -6.21
C LYS A 77 -0.85 1.60 -5.64
N VAL A 78 0.34 1.25 -5.16
CA VAL A 78 0.59 -0.04 -4.52
C VAL A 78 -0.34 -0.22 -3.33
N HIS A 79 -0.48 0.80 -2.49
CA HIS A 79 -1.28 0.69 -1.26
C HIS A 79 -2.79 0.80 -1.51
N ILE A 80 -3.23 1.49 -2.57
CA ILE A 80 -4.65 1.43 -2.96
C ILE A 80 -5.01 -0.01 -3.36
N ASN A 81 -4.15 -0.67 -4.12
CA ASN A 81 -4.35 -2.06 -4.48
C ASN A 81 -4.36 -2.95 -3.23
N ALA A 82 -3.41 -2.73 -2.31
CA ALA A 82 -3.34 -3.45 -1.05
C ALA A 82 -4.60 -3.23 -0.20
N ALA A 83 -5.10 -2.00 -0.14
CA ALA A 83 -6.31 -1.66 0.59
C ALA A 83 -7.52 -2.46 0.06
N LEU A 84 -7.65 -2.56 -1.24
CA LEU A 84 -8.72 -3.38 -1.86
C LEU A 84 -8.54 -4.86 -1.51
N ASN A 85 -7.30 -5.35 -1.51
CA ASN A 85 -7.02 -6.75 -1.17
C ASN A 85 -7.43 -7.10 0.28
N VAL A 86 -7.35 -6.15 1.20
CA VAL A 86 -7.68 -6.41 2.61
C VAL A 86 -9.10 -5.97 3.00
N GLY A 87 -9.93 -5.65 2.02
CA GLY A 87 -11.36 -5.45 2.24
C GLY A 87 -11.88 -4.02 2.16
N CYS A 88 -11.04 -3.04 1.83
CA CYS A 88 -11.53 -1.70 1.55
C CYS A 88 -12.35 -1.70 0.27
N THR A 89 -13.41 -0.92 0.22
CA THR A 89 -14.18 -0.71 -1.01
C THR A 89 -13.58 0.45 -1.80
N ARG A 90 -13.89 0.50 -3.08
CA ARG A 90 -13.49 1.64 -3.93
C ARG A 90 -14.08 2.95 -3.38
N THR A 91 -15.32 2.91 -2.91
CA THR A 91 -15.97 4.07 -2.30
C THR A 91 -15.19 4.56 -1.07
N GLU A 92 -14.79 3.64 -0.20
CA GLU A 92 -14.02 4.01 1.00
C GLU A 92 -12.70 4.68 0.63
N ILE A 93 -12.00 4.17 -0.37
CA ILE A 93 -10.73 4.76 -0.84
C ILE A 93 -10.96 6.17 -1.37
N ILE A 94 -11.97 6.38 -2.20
CA ILE A 94 -12.32 7.70 -2.74
C ILE A 94 -12.64 8.67 -1.60
N GLU A 95 -13.42 8.24 -0.60
CA GLU A 95 -13.79 9.09 0.53
C GLU A 95 -12.58 9.49 1.37
N VAL A 96 -11.63 8.60 1.57
CA VAL A 96 -10.38 8.91 2.28
C VAL A 96 -9.60 9.99 1.51
N ILE A 97 -9.47 9.85 0.20
CA ILE A 97 -8.73 10.80 -0.63
C ILE A 97 -9.43 12.17 -0.63
N ILE A 98 -10.76 12.17 -0.73
CA ILE A 98 -11.55 13.42 -0.65
C ILE A 98 -11.27 14.11 0.69
N GLN A 99 -11.27 13.35 1.78
CA GLN A 99 -10.99 13.93 3.10
C GLN A 99 -9.61 14.57 3.16
N MET A 100 -8.62 14.05 2.47
CA MET A 100 -7.28 14.61 2.45
C MET A 100 -7.22 15.97 1.76
N SER A 101 -8.21 16.34 0.95
CA SER A 101 -8.28 17.69 0.40
C SER A 101 -8.37 18.77 1.50
N VAL A 102 -8.93 18.40 2.66
CA VAL A 102 -9.04 19.31 3.82
C VAL A 102 -7.67 19.57 4.47
N TYR A 103 -6.87 18.52 4.62
CA TYR A 103 -5.63 18.58 5.40
C TYR A 103 -4.38 18.78 4.54
N ALA A 104 -4.43 18.41 3.26
CA ALA A 104 -3.27 18.44 2.38
C ALA A 104 -3.48 19.29 1.12
N GLY A 105 -4.71 19.74 0.87
CA GLY A 105 -5.02 20.60 -0.28
C GLY A 105 -5.45 19.82 -1.52
N PHE A 106 -6.05 20.55 -2.47
CA PHE A 106 -6.58 19.96 -3.69
C PHE A 106 -5.52 19.32 -4.59
N PRO A 107 -4.32 19.90 -4.77
CA PRO A 107 -3.34 19.21 -5.62
C PRO A 107 -3.00 17.80 -5.15
N ALA A 108 -2.82 17.60 -3.85
CA ALA A 108 -2.56 16.27 -3.29
C ALA A 108 -3.75 15.32 -3.51
N ALA A 109 -4.97 15.81 -3.26
CA ALA A 109 -6.18 15.02 -3.44
C ALA A 109 -6.40 14.65 -4.91
N LEU A 110 -6.16 15.60 -5.83
CA LEU A 110 -6.27 15.33 -7.27
C LEU A 110 -5.29 14.23 -7.70
N ASN A 111 -4.04 14.33 -7.26
CA ASN A 111 -3.05 13.29 -7.55
C ASN A 111 -3.49 11.94 -6.99
N GLY A 112 -4.09 11.92 -5.81
CA GLY A 112 -4.62 10.71 -5.20
C GLY A 112 -5.76 10.10 -6.01
N ILE A 113 -6.70 10.92 -6.47
CA ILE A 113 -7.83 10.46 -7.28
C ILE A 113 -7.33 9.87 -8.60
N PHE A 114 -6.35 10.49 -9.24
CA PHE A 114 -5.79 9.96 -10.48
C PHE A 114 -5.07 8.62 -10.26
N ALA A 115 -4.35 8.49 -9.14
CA ALA A 115 -3.73 7.23 -8.77
C ALA A 115 -4.78 6.13 -8.57
N ALA A 116 -5.87 6.45 -7.87
CA ALA A 116 -6.96 5.50 -7.64
C ALA A 116 -7.60 5.07 -8.95
N ARG A 117 -7.82 6.02 -9.87
CA ARG A 117 -8.39 5.69 -11.19
C ARG A 117 -7.55 4.66 -11.91
N GLU A 118 -6.23 4.85 -11.94
CA GLU A 118 -5.34 3.90 -12.60
C GLU A 118 -5.42 2.50 -11.99
N VAL A 119 -5.44 2.41 -10.67
CA VAL A 119 -5.55 1.13 -9.97
C VAL A 119 -6.89 0.47 -10.29
N PHE A 120 -7.98 1.22 -10.22
CA PHE A 120 -9.32 0.68 -10.51
C PHE A 120 -9.42 0.18 -11.95
N GLN A 121 -8.89 0.93 -12.90
CA GLN A 121 -8.88 0.52 -14.30
C GLN A 121 -8.07 -0.76 -14.51
N GLU A 122 -6.92 -0.87 -13.86
CA GLU A 122 -6.10 -2.07 -13.94
C GLU A 122 -6.80 -3.29 -13.37
N ARG A 123 -7.47 -3.12 -12.22
CA ARG A 123 -8.24 -4.22 -11.63
C ARG A 123 -9.44 -4.60 -12.50
N ASP A 124 -10.09 -3.62 -13.15
CA ASP A 124 -11.18 -3.90 -14.07
C ASP A 124 -10.72 -4.74 -15.25
N ARG A 125 -9.53 -4.42 -15.82
CA ARG A 125 -8.95 -5.20 -16.90
C ARG A 125 -8.67 -6.65 -16.51
N LYS A 126 -8.31 -6.86 -15.24
CA LYS A 126 -8.01 -8.20 -14.70
C LYS A 126 -9.24 -8.92 -14.16
N GLY A 127 -10.42 -8.30 -14.21
CA GLY A 127 -11.63 -8.87 -13.65
C GLY A 127 -11.65 -8.91 -12.13
N GLN A 128 -10.92 -8.02 -11.47
CA GLN A 128 -10.84 -7.93 -10.01
C GLN A 128 -11.73 -6.79 -9.49
N SER A 129 -12.28 -6.99 -8.31
CA SER A 129 -13.03 -5.93 -7.61
C SER A 129 -12.06 -5.00 -6.86
#